data_f9e03a6d290a27f75c732dbaa6e2dcf8
#
_entry.id   f9e03a6d290a27f75c732dbaa6e2dcf8
#
_cell.length_a   1.000
_cell.length_b   1.000
_cell.length_c   1.000
_cell.angle_alpha   90.00
_cell.angle_beta   90.00
_cell.angle_gamma   90.00
#
_symmetry.space_group_name_H-M   'P 1'
#
loop_
_entity.id
_entity.type
_entity.pdbx_description
1 polymer ?
#
loop_
_entity_poly.entity_id
_entity_poly.type
_entity_poly.pdbx_seq_one_letter_code
_entity_poly.pdbx_strand_id
1 'polypeptide(L)'
;MRSYLKQIVAYCLVSLCPLSLLGQEQSKAVQLPKDWHRSWQEGAQGTRSDEALCFLLRKGKKPRPIRIGVIDTGADTTLLEIRPALYLSPRELPNGQDDDRDGYVDNRYGWNFLGSPNGEIELTSVGTTAFREYKRLLPYYKGMKEAPQGKEEEFAYFRRVAKMAGIERYERLQAVTTSKVKAFHLLDSVLRQLPNVHRDSLTLGQLVQLDLSGKEIEAAGELIAPEIIKADSTTAWHQLVQQEEQKLEQINHRLASIERDPDKRTLLGDDMHRLSSRSYGNGRVSGVGQEHGTFVSSVLVGGGTIDPTVKGVYTPAKLLTLRAVPDRGDEYDKDVAAAIVYAVDHGAKVINMSLGKDLSPSEYLVEEALRYAQKHDVLVVQSSGNNGRDLDQQPIYPTGLTSSGKPFPNFLYVGASTATGARASFSNYGKHVHLYAPGEKIWGTMPGGQITAEDGTSIAAPVVAGIAAMIRAFFPRLTAPEVVELLFKTARQGEVPIVDALAACQAALQKK
;
A
#
# COMPACT_ATOMS: atom_id res chain seq x y z
N MET A 1 -45.59 -8.79 9.48
CA MET A 1 -44.29 -8.83 10.21
C MET A 1 -44.10 -10.13 10.99
N ARG A 2 -45.06 -10.59 11.81
CA ARG A 2 -44.95 -11.83 12.63
C ARG A 2 -44.62 -13.10 11.79
N SER A 3 -45.17 -13.25 10.57
CA SER A 3 -44.89 -14.41 9.70
C SER A 3 -43.50 -14.31 9.05
N TYR A 4 -43.09 -13.14 8.62
CA TYR A 4 -41.84 -12.93 7.89
C TYR A 4 -40.61 -12.92 8.82
N LEU A 5 -40.66 -12.19 9.95
CA LEU A 5 -39.59 -12.20 10.95
C LEU A 5 -39.49 -13.54 11.69
N LYS A 6 -40.58 -14.27 11.93
CA LYS A 6 -40.55 -15.64 12.45
C LYS A 6 -39.93 -16.64 11.48
N GLN A 7 -40.15 -16.49 10.19
CA GLN A 7 -39.49 -17.31 9.16
C GLN A 7 -37.97 -17.03 9.10
N ILE A 8 -37.56 -15.78 9.27
CA ILE A 8 -36.15 -15.39 9.28
C ILE A 8 -35.42 -15.94 10.52
N VAL A 9 -36.03 -15.84 11.70
CA VAL A 9 -35.46 -16.42 12.93
C VAL A 9 -35.46 -17.94 12.92
N ALA A 10 -36.48 -18.59 12.31
CA ALA A 10 -36.50 -20.02 12.10
C ALA A 10 -35.41 -20.52 11.13
N TYR A 11 -35.07 -19.73 10.10
CA TYR A 11 -33.98 -20.05 9.18
C TYR A 11 -32.58 -19.97 9.84
N CYS A 12 -32.39 -19.04 10.77
CA CYS A 12 -31.14 -18.95 11.55
C CYS A 12 -30.98 -20.05 12.59
N LEU A 13 -32.07 -20.63 13.11
CA LEU A 13 -32.03 -21.72 14.09
C LEU A 13 -31.85 -23.10 13.44
N VAL A 14 -32.15 -23.25 12.16
CA VAL A 14 -32.00 -24.53 11.43
C VAL A 14 -30.61 -24.74 10.84
N SER A 15 -29.79 -23.65 10.75
CA SER A 15 -28.40 -23.75 10.27
C SER A 15 -27.38 -24.22 11.32
N LEU A 16 -27.81 -24.55 12.53
CA LEU A 16 -27.00 -25.17 13.60
C LEU A 16 -27.20 -26.69 13.70
N CYS A 17 -27.37 -27.39 12.59
CA CYS A 17 -27.22 -28.86 12.58
C CYS A 17 -25.73 -29.19 12.50
N PRO A 18 -25.20 -30.07 13.37
CA PRO A 18 -23.81 -30.49 13.28
C PRO A 18 -23.62 -31.34 12.02
N LEU A 19 -22.93 -30.82 11.04
CA LEU A 19 -22.37 -31.60 9.94
C LEU A 19 -21.40 -32.62 10.55
N SER A 20 -21.80 -33.87 10.49
CA SER A 20 -21.04 -35.05 10.81
C SER A 20 -19.60 -34.98 10.27
N LEU A 21 -18.68 -35.29 11.15
CA LEU A 21 -17.29 -35.63 10.90
C LEU A 21 -17.17 -36.60 9.69
N LEU A 22 -16.84 -36.05 8.54
CA LEU A 22 -16.06 -36.75 7.53
C LEU A 22 -14.62 -36.27 7.72
N GLY A 23 -13.74 -37.18 8.10
CA GLY A 23 -12.34 -36.95 8.35
C GLY A 23 -11.67 -36.29 7.13
N GLN A 24 -11.47 -34.97 7.18
CA GLN A 24 -10.40 -34.34 6.45
C GLN A 24 -9.15 -34.61 7.27
N GLU A 25 -8.25 -35.41 6.72
CA GLU A 25 -6.85 -35.38 7.12
C GLU A 25 -6.43 -33.92 7.08
N GLN A 26 -6.31 -33.26 8.24
CA GLN A 26 -5.62 -32.01 8.36
C GLN A 26 -4.18 -32.29 7.91
N SER A 27 -3.88 -31.95 6.67
CA SER A 27 -2.49 -31.80 6.25
C SER A 27 -1.86 -30.88 7.30
N LYS A 28 -0.91 -31.37 8.08
CA LYS A 28 -0.13 -30.56 9.00
C LYS A 28 0.41 -29.41 8.17
N ALA A 29 -0.15 -28.21 8.33
CA ALA A 29 0.34 -27.03 7.69
C ALA A 29 1.83 -26.93 8.05
N VAL A 30 2.71 -27.08 7.07
CA VAL A 30 4.16 -26.95 7.27
C VAL A 30 4.38 -25.56 7.82
N GLN A 31 4.78 -25.46 9.07
CA GLN A 31 5.08 -24.17 9.69
C GLN A 31 6.36 -23.63 9.03
N LEU A 32 6.21 -22.62 8.19
CA LEU A 32 7.34 -22.01 7.51
C LEU A 32 8.28 -21.37 8.54
N PRO A 33 9.60 -21.56 8.41
CA PRO A 33 10.58 -20.81 9.20
C PRO A 33 10.39 -19.30 8.96
N LYS A 34 10.66 -18.47 9.97
CA LYS A 34 10.50 -17.02 9.81
C LYS A 34 11.43 -16.41 8.75
N ASP A 35 12.55 -17.05 8.47
CA ASP A 35 13.58 -16.67 7.51
C ASP A 35 13.46 -17.38 6.15
N TRP A 36 12.37 -18.09 5.89
CA TRP A 36 12.20 -18.92 4.71
C TRP A 36 12.47 -18.16 3.38
N HIS A 37 12.17 -16.89 3.34
CA HIS A 37 12.35 -16.05 2.15
C HIS A 37 13.83 -15.85 1.75
N ARG A 38 14.77 -16.06 2.68
CA ARG A 38 16.22 -15.88 2.46
C ARG A 38 16.93 -17.17 2.13
N SER A 39 16.39 -18.32 2.51
CA SER A 39 16.96 -19.63 2.29
C SER A 39 16.16 -20.42 1.23
N TRP A 40 16.66 -21.56 0.83
CA TRP A 40 15.93 -22.51 0.00
C TRP A 40 15.99 -23.88 0.63
N GLN A 41 14.84 -24.50 0.84
CA GLN A 41 14.70 -25.85 1.37
C GLN A 41 13.45 -26.51 0.78
N GLU A 42 13.29 -27.81 0.97
CA GLU A 42 12.09 -28.52 0.57
C GLU A 42 10.86 -27.93 1.26
N GLY A 43 9.86 -27.56 0.46
CA GLY A 43 8.65 -26.88 0.94
C GLY A 43 8.77 -25.36 1.18
N ALA A 44 9.97 -24.76 1.01
CA ALA A 44 10.16 -23.31 1.15
C ALA A 44 11.18 -22.78 0.15
N GLN A 45 10.69 -22.29 -1.00
CA GLN A 45 11.47 -21.80 -2.13
C GLN A 45 11.85 -20.32 -1.99
N GLY A 46 12.73 -20.00 -1.03
CA GLY A 46 13.26 -18.66 -0.88
C GLY A 46 14.35 -18.30 -1.89
N THR A 47 15.05 -17.20 -1.66
CA THR A 47 15.95 -16.54 -2.63
C THR A 47 17.40 -16.99 -2.56
N ARG A 48 17.80 -17.77 -1.58
CA ARG A 48 19.20 -18.15 -1.29
C ARG A 48 20.12 -16.95 -1.03
N SER A 49 19.60 -15.86 -0.47
CA SER A 49 20.39 -14.66 -0.22
C SER A 49 21.46 -14.87 0.86
N ASP A 50 21.18 -15.68 1.87
CA ASP A 50 22.14 -16.02 2.92
C ASP A 50 23.30 -16.86 2.36
N GLU A 51 22.98 -17.85 1.52
CA GLU A 51 23.99 -18.69 0.84
C GLU A 51 24.83 -17.85 -0.13
N ALA A 52 24.22 -16.87 -0.82
CA ALA A 52 24.92 -15.96 -1.72
C ALA A 52 25.94 -15.11 -0.97
N LEU A 53 25.54 -14.52 0.17
CA LEU A 53 26.44 -13.71 1.00
C LEU A 53 27.60 -14.57 1.53
N CYS A 54 27.30 -15.76 2.07
CA CYS A 54 28.31 -16.70 2.55
C CYS A 54 29.26 -17.14 1.42
N PHE A 55 28.73 -17.38 0.22
CA PHE A 55 29.53 -17.74 -0.96
C PHE A 55 30.54 -16.62 -1.30
N LEU A 56 30.08 -15.37 -1.39
CA LEU A 56 30.93 -14.23 -1.75
C LEU A 56 32.05 -14.01 -0.71
N LEU A 57 31.72 -14.09 0.58
CA LEU A 57 32.69 -13.94 1.67
C LEU A 57 33.73 -15.06 1.64
N ARG A 58 33.33 -16.33 1.43
CA ARG A 58 34.26 -17.47 1.27
C ARG A 58 35.16 -17.34 0.05
N LYS A 59 34.73 -16.63 -1.00
CA LYS A 59 35.56 -16.27 -2.16
C LYS A 59 36.51 -15.09 -1.90
N GLY A 60 36.59 -14.60 -0.66
CA GLY A 60 37.43 -13.47 -0.27
C GLY A 60 36.98 -12.13 -0.82
N LYS A 61 35.73 -12.02 -1.32
CA LYS A 61 35.18 -10.75 -1.82
C LYS A 61 34.86 -9.83 -0.64
N LYS A 62 35.13 -8.54 -0.82
CA LYS A 62 34.80 -7.49 0.16
C LYS A 62 33.77 -6.56 -0.46
N PRO A 63 32.64 -6.29 0.24
CA PRO A 63 31.64 -5.37 -0.27
C PRO A 63 32.11 -3.93 -0.13
N ARG A 64 31.67 -3.07 -1.06
CA ARG A 64 31.75 -1.62 -0.92
C ARG A 64 30.51 -1.14 -0.18
N PRO A 65 30.59 -0.01 0.57
CA PRO A 65 29.43 0.65 1.14
C PRO A 65 28.41 0.92 0.05
N ILE A 66 27.13 0.65 0.32
CA ILE A 66 26.02 0.88 -0.62
C ILE A 66 24.86 1.53 0.11
N ARG A 67 24.17 2.44 -0.60
CA ARG A 67 22.95 3.10 -0.14
C ARG A 67 21.76 2.64 -0.96
N ILE A 68 20.64 2.46 -0.27
CA ILE A 68 19.34 2.13 -0.86
C ILE A 68 18.37 3.24 -0.48
N GLY A 69 17.75 3.89 -1.47
CA GLY A 69 16.62 4.78 -1.23
C GLY A 69 15.35 3.96 -1.01
N VAL A 70 14.64 4.17 0.08
CA VAL A 70 13.33 3.55 0.34
C VAL A 70 12.28 4.64 0.24
N ILE A 71 11.53 4.66 -0.87
CA ILE A 71 10.43 5.60 -1.12
C ILE A 71 9.15 4.92 -0.63
N ASP A 72 8.65 5.38 0.52
CA ASP A 72 7.55 4.74 1.22
C ASP A 72 6.86 5.73 2.19
N THR A 73 6.16 5.22 3.19
CA THR A 73 5.45 6.01 4.22
C THR A 73 6.36 6.61 5.31
N GLY A 74 7.68 6.51 5.16
CA GLY A 74 8.66 6.85 6.18
C GLY A 74 9.10 5.61 6.98
N ALA A 75 9.84 5.80 8.08
CA ALA A 75 10.28 4.70 8.93
C ALA A 75 10.51 5.16 10.38
N ASP A 76 10.33 4.24 11.33
CA ASP A 76 10.66 4.45 12.74
C ASP A 76 12.19 4.49 12.94
N THR A 77 12.75 5.69 12.96
CA THR A 77 14.19 5.90 13.11
C THR A 77 14.73 5.53 14.50
N THR A 78 13.87 5.24 15.47
CA THR A 78 14.24 4.80 16.82
C THR A 78 14.30 3.28 16.95
N LEU A 79 13.71 2.55 15.99
CA LEU A 79 13.63 1.10 16.02
C LEU A 79 15.03 0.46 15.92
N LEU A 80 15.44 -0.27 16.96
CA LEU A 80 16.75 -0.90 17.05
C LEU A 80 17.05 -1.85 15.89
N GLU A 81 16.02 -2.42 15.29
CA GLU A 81 16.13 -3.37 14.19
C GLU A 81 16.70 -2.74 12.91
N ILE A 82 16.34 -1.49 12.60
CA ILE A 82 16.77 -0.80 11.39
C ILE A 82 17.70 0.38 11.65
N ARG A 83 17.71 0.93 12.87
CA ARG A 83 18.49 2.11 13.24
C ARG A 83 19.97 2.03 12.85
N PRO A 84 20.70 0.90 13.06
CA PRO A 84 22.11 0.79 12.65
C PRO A 84 22.32 0.87 11.14
N ALA A 85 21.28 0.54 10.34
CA ALA A 85 21.31 0.58 8.89
C ALA A 85 20.85 1.91 8.31
N LEU A 86 20.23 2.80 9.09
CA LEU A 86 19.86 4.11 8.58
C LEU A 86 21.11 4.88 8.12
N TYR A 87 21.00 5.52 6.95
CA TYR A 87 21.99 6.50 6.54
C TYR A 87 21.88 7.70 7.47
N LEU A 88 23.00 8.09 8.03
CA LEU A 88 23.11 9.32 8.80
C LEU A 88 24.02 10.26 8.03
N SER A 89 23.47 11.39 7.57
CA SER A 89 24.31 12.42 6.92
C SER A 89 25.38 12.88 7.90
N PRO A 90 26.68 12.74 7.55
CA PRO A 90 27.76 13.11 8.45
C PRO A 90 27.93 14.61 8.62
N ARG A 91 27.29 15.42 7.77
CA ARG A 91 27.43 16.86 7.75
C ARG A 91 26.22 17.59 8.34
N GLU A 92 25.08 16.94 8.42
CA GLU A 92 23.84 17.51 8.93
C GLU A 92 23.70 17.37 10.45
N LEU A 93 23.57 18.51 11.12
CA LEU A 93 23.31 18.62 12.55
C LEU A 93 21.84 19.01 12.76
N PRO A 94 21.18 18.58 13.87
CA PRO A 94 19.78 18.93 14.15
C PRO A 94 19.69 20.37 14.69
N ASN A 95 19.98 21.37 13.89
CA ASN A 95 20.13 22.77 14.30
C ASN A 95 19.23 23.75 13.52
N GLY A 96 18.39 23.24 12.59
CA GLY A 96 17.50 24.06 11.76
C GLY A 96 18.24 24.77 10.61
N GLN A 97 19.43 24.30 10.25
CA GLN A 97 20.23 24.85 9.16
C GLN A 97 20.58 23.72 8.16
N ASP A 98 20.78 24.10 6.92
CA ASP A 98 21.32 23.26 5.86
C ASP A 98 22.85 23.36 5.94
N ASP A 99 23.48 22.48 6.73
CA ASP A 99 24.91 22.53 7.04
C ASP A 99 25.78 22.12 5.85
N ASP A 100 25.31 21.24 4.97
CA ASP A 100 26.06 20.79 3.79
C ASP A 100 25.67 21.50 2.48
N ARG A 101 24.71 22.41 2.55
CA ARG A 101 24.25 23.28 1.46
C ARG A 101 23.72 22.52 0.25
N ASP A 102 23.03 21.44 0.51
CA ASP A 102 22.40 20.63 -0.53
C ASP A 102 20.95 21.06 -0.84
N GLY A 103 20.41 21.99 -0.06
CA GLY A 103 19.07 22.54 -0.21
C GLY A 103 18.02 21.87 0.71
N TYR A 104 18.45 21.02 1.65
CA TYR A 104 17.57 20.26 2.54
C TYR A 104 17.99 20.41 4.01
N VAL A 105 17.24 21.17 4.77
CA VAL A 105 17.52 21.46 6.19
C VAL A 105 17.31 20.23 7.06
N ASP A 106 18.31 19.88 7.89
CA ASP A 106 18.26 18.76 8.85
C ASP A 106 17.91 17.38 8.22
N ASN A 107 18.32 17.13 6.97
CA ASN A 107 17.99 15.89 6.24
C ASN A 107 18.84 14.67 6.68
N ARG A 108 18.96 14.47 7.98
CA ARG A 108 19.89 13.50 8.60
C ARG A 108 19.70 12.05 8.15
N TYR A 109 18.46 11.59 7.96
CA TYR A 109 18.11 10.21 7.60
C TYR A 109 17.49 10.10 6.20
N GLY A 110 17.25 11.22 5.55
CA GLY A 110 16.53 11.35 4.31
C GLY A 110 15.56 12.54 4.33
N TRP A 111 14.44 12.44 3.62
CA TRP A 111 13.54 13.58 3.44
C TRP A 111 12.07 13.18 3.45
N ASN A 112 11.23 14.08 3.96
CA ASN A 112 9.79 13.97 3.98
C ASN A 112 9.17 14.96 2.98
N PHE A 113 8.64 14.43 1.87
CA PHE A 113 8.00 15.19 0.80
C PHE A 113 6.51 15.48 1.08
N LEU A 114 5.97 14.99 2.21
CA LEU A 114 4.56 15.15 2.59
C LEU A 114 4.36 16.24 3.64
N GLY A 115 5.44 16.84 4.12
CA GLY A 115 5.41 17.88 5.14
C GLY A 115 5.66 19.28 4.57
N SER A 116 5.21 20.32 5.29
CA SER A 116 5.63 21.69 5.04
C SER A 116 7.05 21.95 5.61
N PRO A 117 7.82 22.93 5.09
CA PRO A 117 9.15 23.25 5.61
C PRO A 117 9.17 23.57 7.11
N ASN A 118 8.13 24.22 7.63
CA ASN A 118 7.99 24.53 9.07
C ASN A 118 7.46 23.35 9.89
N GLY A 119 7.07 22.24 9.23
CA GLY A 119 6.53 21.04 9.87
C GLY A 119 5.15 21.18 10.49
N GLU A 120 4.40 22.24 10.18
CA GLU A 120 3.03 22.45 10.67
C GLU A 120 2.00 21.63 9.90
N ILE A 121 2.28 21.35 8.62
CA ILE A 121 1.43 20.56 7.73
C ILE A 121 2.09 19.21 7.48
N GLU A 122 1.30 18.16 7.60
CA GLU A 122 1.69 16.78 7.28
C GLU A 122 0.55 16.11 6.50
N LEU A 123 0.85 15.64 5.29
CA LEU A 123 -0.13 14.98 4.43
C LEU A 123 -0.21 13.48 4.73
N THR A 124 -1.03 13.09 5.69
CA THR A 124 -1.24 11.70 6.07
C THR A 124 -2.41 11.05 5.35
N SER A 125 -3.44 11.84 4.96
CA SER A 125 -4.62 11.34 4.26
C SER A 125 -5.00 12.29 3.12
N VAL A 126 -4.87 11.84 1.88
CA VAL A 126 -4.99 12.68 0.69
C VAL A 126 -6.03 12.17 -0.33
N GLY A 127 -6.66 11.04 -0.07
CA GLY A 127 -7.58 10.38 -1.01
C GLY A 127 -6.87 9.76 -2.21
N THR A 128 -7.63 9.03 -3.03
CA THR A 128 -7.08 8.45 -4.27
C THR A 128 -6.84 9.53 -5.33
N THR A 129 -5.93 9.26 -6.25
CA THR A 129 -5.68 10.16 -7.40
C THR A 129 -6.96 10.41 -8.21
N ALA A 130 -7.76 9.36 -8.43
CA ALA A 130 -9.05 9.51 -9.11
C ALA A 130 -10.01 10.46 -8.39
N PHE A 131 -10.02 10.42 -7.05
CA PHE A 131 -10.84 11.33 -6.26
C PHE A 131 -10.34 12.79 -6.34
N ARG A 132 -9.02 12.99 -6.29
CA ARG A 132 -8.41 14.33 -6.44
C ARG A 132 -8.68 14.92 -7.84
N GLU A 133 -8.51 14.12 -8.88
CA GLU A 133 -8.79 14.52 -10.26
C GLU A 133 -10.29 14.81 -10.50
N TYR A 134 -11.17 14.01 -9.90
CA TYR A 134 -12.60 14.30 -9.91
C TYR A 134 -12.90 15.68 -9.30
N LYS A 135 -12.36 15.97 -8.11
CA LYS A 135 -12.51 17.27 -7.43
C LYS A 135 -12.02 18.42 -8.31
N ARG A 136 -10.83 18.28 -8.90
CA ARG A 136 -10.21 19.29 -9.76
C ARG A 136 -11.10 19.65 -10.96
N LEU A 137 -11.77 18.64 -11.54
CA LEU A 137 -12.59 18.80 -12.74
C LEU A 137 -14.06 19.12 -12.46
N LEU A 138 -14.53 18.83 -11.24
CA LEU A 138 -15.93 19.02 -10.85
C LEU A 138 -16.48 20.44 -11.12
N PRO A 139 -15.76 21.54 -10.84
CA PRO A 139 -16.27 22.90 -11.11
C PRO A 139 -16.58 23.14 -12.59
N TYR A 140 -15.90 22.44 -13.50
CA TYR A 140 -16.09 22.63 -14.95
C TYR A 140 -17.19 21.75 -15.53
N TYR A 141 -17.48 20.59 -14.93
CA TYR A 141 -18.33 19.54 -15.54
C TYR A 141 -19.51 19.10 -14.66
N LYS A 142 -19.71 19.72 -13.49
CA LYS A 142 -20.82 19.37 -12.58
C LYS A 142 -22.15 19.44 -13.28
N GLY A 143 -22.93 18.35 -13.26
CA GLY A 143 -24.27 18.27 -13.83
C GLY A 143 -24.35 18.18 -15.35
N MET A 144 -23.23 18.20 -16.07
CA MET A 144 -23.21 18.06 -17.52
C MET A 144 -23.46 16.61 -17.93
N LYS A 145 -24.34 16.45 -18.95
CA LYS A 145 -24.65 15.15 -19.57
C LYS A 145 -23.80 14.88 -20.80
N GLU A 146 -23.41 15.94 -21.50
CA GLU A 146 -22.67 15.92 -22.76
C GLU A 146 -21.40 16.78 -22.64
N ALA A 147 -20.38 16.44 -23.41
CA ALA A 147 -19.15 17.18 -23.46
C ALA A 147 -19.37 18.57 -24.11
N PRO A 148 -18.77 19.64 -23.55
CA PRO A 148 -18.66 20.92 -24.27
C PRO A 148 -17.83 20.74 -25.55
N GLN A 149 -18.12 21.51 -26.58
CA GLN A 149 -17.40 21.47 -27.85
C GLN A 149 -15.90 21.68 -27.65
N GLY A 150 -15.08 20.79 -28.19
CA GLY A 150 -13.61 20.81 -28.07
C GLY A 150 -13.07 20.38 -26.70
N LYS A 151 -13.93 19.79 -25.84
CA LYS A 151 -13.57 19.26 -24.52
C LYS A 151 -13.95 17.80 -24.33
N GLU A 152 -14.15 17.08 -25.41
CA GLU A 152 -14.66 15.70 -25.42
C GLU A 152 -13.74 14.76 -24.65
N GLU A 153 -12.43 14.87 -24.85
CA GLU A 153 -11.43 14.02 -24.16
C GLU A 153 -11.37 14.32 -22.67
N GLU A 154 -11.35 15.60 -22.28
CA GLU A 154 -11.30 16.02 -20.87
C GLU A 154 -12.58 15.62 -20.13
N PHE A 155 -13.75 15.74 -20.79
CA PHE A 155 -15.02 15.30 -20.24
C PHE A 155 -15.07 13.76 -20.09
N ALA A 156 -14.58 13.01 -21.08
CA ALA A 156 -14.45 11.56 -20.98
C ALA A 156 -13.52 11.15 -19.83
N TYR A 157 -12.42 11.87 -19.65
CA TYR A 157 -11.53 11.71 -18.51
C TYR A 157 -12.24 12.00 -17.18
N PHE A 158 -13.00 13.10 -17.08
CA PHE A 158 -13.82 13.43 -15.91
C PHE A 158 -14.79 12.30 -15.55
N ARG A 159 -15.51 11.74 -16.55
CA ARG A 159 -16.42 10.60 -16.33
C ARG A 159 -15.68 9.35 -15.84
N ARG A 160 -14.50 9.08 -16.40
CA ARG A 160 -13.66 7.97 -15.98
C ARG A 160 -13.20 8.12 -14.53
N VAL A 161 -12.68 9.28 -14.15
CA VAL A 161 -12.22 9.50 -12.77
C VAL A 161 -13.38 9.51 -11.77
N ALA A 162 -14.56 10.02 -12.13
CA ALA A 162 -15.77 9.94 -11.31
C ALA A 162 -16.13 8.48 -10.98
N LYS A 163 -16.08 7.60 -12.00
CA LYS A 163 -16.31 6.17 -11.83
C LYS A 163 -15.25 5.51 -10.95
N MET A 164 -13.97 5.79 -11.20
CA MET A 164 -12.84 5.25 -10.44
C MET A 164 -12.86 5.73 -8.96
N ALA A 165 -13.23 6.98 -8.73
CA ALA A 165 -13.42 7.55 -7.39
C ALA A 165 -14.63 6.98 -6.64
N GLY A 166 -15.48 6.22 -7.34
CA GLY A 166 -16.67 5.60 -6.77
C GLY A 166 -17.78 6.57 -6.38
N ILE A 167 -17.83 7.75 -6.98
CA ILE A 167 -18.80 8.81 -6.63
C ILE A 167 -20.23 8.31 -6.74
N GLU A 168 -20.62 7.71 -7.87
CA GLU A 168 -21.97 7.16 -8.07
C GLU A 168 -22.33 6.08 -7.04
N ARG A 169 -21.34 5.32 -6.57
CA ARG A 169 -21.53 4.33 -5.51
C ARG A 169 -21.85 5.03 -4.19
N TYR A 170 -21.14 6.11 -3.85
CA TYR A 170 -21.41 6.87 -2.63
C TYR A 170 -22.76 7.57 -2.66
N GLU A 171 -23.17 8.12 -3.82
CA GLU A 171 -24.49 8.72 -4.00
C GLU A 171 -25.61 7.69 -3.84
N ARG A 172 -25.45 6.50 -4.44
CA ARG A 172 -26.40 5.38 -4.23
C ARG A 172 -26.44 4.94 -2.77
N LEU A 173 -25.27 4.82 -2.13
CA LEU A 173 -25.17 4.44 -0.73
C LEU A 173 -25.85 5.47 0.18
N GLN A 174 -25.69 6.77 -0.11
CA GLN A 174 -26.38 7.87 0.57
C GLN A 174 -27.91 7.70 0.48
N ALA A 175 -28.44 7.52 -0.74
CA ALA A 175 -29.87 7.36 -0.97
C ALA A 175 -30.44 6.15 -0.20
N VAL A 176 -29.77 5.00 -0.28
CA VAL A 176 -30.17 3.77 0.45
C VAL A 176 -30.10 3.97 1.96
N THR A 177 -28.99 4.50 2.47
CA THR A 177 -28.83 4.71 3.93
C THR A 177 -29.82 5.75 4.44
N THR A 178 -30.08 6.82 3.68
CA THR A 178 -31.13 7.81 4.02
C THR A 178 -32.49 7.15 4.17
N SER A 179 -32.86 6.26 3.24
CA SER A 179 -34.13 5.52 3.32
C SER A 179 -34.19 4.61 4.54
N LYS A 180 -33.07 3.93 4.86
CA LYS A 180 -32.97 3.08 6.07
C LYS A 180 -33.09 3.89 7.36
N VAL A 181 -32.39 5.01 7.48
CA VAL A 181 -32.50 5.91 8.66
C VAL A 181 -33.93 6.39 8.83
N LYS A 182 -34.62 6.78 7.74
CA LYS A 182 -36.06 7.14 7.81
C LYS A 182 -36.92 5.96 8.31
N ALA A 183 -36.65 4.75 7.85
CA ALA A 183 -37.37 3.56 8.30
C ALA A 183 -37.09 3.25 9.80
N PHE A 184 -35.84 3.39 10.25
CA PHE A 184 -35.51 3.28 11.67
C PHE A 184 -36.24 4.32 12.51
N HIS A 185 -36.28 5.58 12.09
CA HIS A 185 -36.99 6.63 12.79
C HIS A 185 -38.50 6.43 12.84
N LEU A 186 -39.10 5.91 11.73
CA LEU A 186 -40.52 5.57 11.72
C LEU A 186 -40.84 4.49 12.76
N LEU A 187 -40.07 3.39 12.77
CA LEU A 187 -40.26 2.33 13.74
C LEU A 187 -39.97 2.79 15.16
N ASP A 188 -38.94 3.61 15.36
CA ASP A 188 -38.63 4.20 16.68
C ASP A 188 -39.79 5.08 17.20
N SER A 189 -40.45 5.83 16.32
CA SER A 189 -41.62 6.65 16.68
C SER A 189 -42.82 5.79 17.11
N VAL A 190 -43.02 4.65 16.46
CA VAL A 190 -44.08 3.68 16.85
C VAL A 190 -43.77 3.02 18.18
N LEU A 191 -42.52 2.60 18.36
CA LEU A 191 -42.07 1.97 19.63
C LEU A 191 -42.23 2.88 20.84
N ARG A 192 -42.04 4.19 20.67
CA ARG A 192 -42.27 5.19 21.73
C ARG A 192 -43.73 5.30 22.18
N GLN A 193 -44.68 4.91 21.34
CA GLN A 193 -46.09 4.98 21.61
C GLN A 193 -46.64 3.71 22.27
N LEU A 194 -45.84 2.64 22.32
CA LEU A 194 -46.27 1.37 22.90
C LEU A 194 -46.14 1.40 24.42
N PRO A 195 -47.22 1.04 25.17
CA PRO A 195 -47.13 0.91 26.62
C PRO A 195 -46.15 -0.24 26.97
N ASN A 196 -45.38 -0.03 28.01
CA ASN A 196 -44.41 -1.01 28.55
C ASN A 196 -43.21 -1.34 27.66
N VAL A 197 -42.92 -0.55 26.63
CA VAL A 197 -41.69 -0.67 25.85
C VAL A 197 -40.68 0.39 26.31
N HIS A 198 -39.59 -0.07 26.93
CA HIS A 198 -38.49 0.80 27.32
C HIS A 198 -37.43 0.79 26.19
N ARG A 199 -37.44 1.78 25.32
CA ARG A 199 -36.62 1.92 24.13
C ARG A 199 -35.12 1.72 24.40
N ASP A 200 -34.60 2.29 25.47
CA ASP A 200 -33.17 2.28 25.78
C ASP A 200 -32.64 0.91 26.20
N SER A 201 -33.52 0.04 26.64
CA SER A 201 -33.21 -1.35 27.01
C SER A 201 -33.79 -2.38 26.05
N LEU A 202 -34.54 -1.96 25.02
CA LEU A 202 -35.15 -2.85 24.04
C LEU A 202 -34.07 -3.53 23.20
N THR A 203 -33.96 -4.87 23.27
CA THR A 203 -33.08 -5.64 22.43
C THR A 203 -33.77 -6.06 21.15
N LEU A 204 -32.98 -6.40 20.11
CA LEU A 204 -33.52 -6.93 18.84
C LEU A 204 -34.32 -8.22 19.05
N GLY A 205 -33.88 -9.08 19.98
CA GLY A 205 -34.63 -10.29 20.34
C GLY A 205 -36.01 -9.98 20.93
N GLN A 206 -36.17 -8.91 21.69
CA GLN A 206 -37.45 -8.45 22.20
C GLN A 206 -38.28 -7.74 21.12
N LEU A 207 -37.63 -6.94 20.24
CA LEU A 207 -38.29 -6.24 19.13
C LEU A 207 -39.07 -7.18 18.23
N VAL A 208 -38.47 -8.33 17.87
CA VAL A 208 -39.11 -9.32 16.97
C VAL A 208 -40.33 -10.03 17.59
N GLN A 209 -40.52 -9.91 18.90
CA GLN A 209 -41.70 -10.44 19.61
C GLN A 209 -42.89 -9.44 19.63
N LEU A 210 -42.64 -8.17 19.31
CA LEU A 210 -43.67 -7.16 19.28
C LEU A 210 -44.59 -7.36 18.06
N ASP A 211 -45.89 -7.10 18.28
CA ASP A 211 -46.87 -7.13 17.19
C ASP A 211 -47.00 -5.72 16.60
N LEU A 212 -46.16 -5.45 15.58
CA LEU A 212 -46.17 -4.21 14.83
C LEU A 212 -46.88 -4.43 13.51
N SER A 213 -48.00 -3.77 13.28
CA SER A 213 -48.82 -3.92 12.07
C SER A 213 -49.05 -2.56 11.39
N GLY A 214 -49.23 -2.59 10.08
CA GLY A 214 -49.46 -1.45 9.21
C GLY A 214 -48.54 -1.45 8.00
N LYS A 215 -49.07 -1.07 6.83
CA LYS A 215 -48.32 -1.15 5.55
C LYS A 215 -46.99 -0.40 5.60
N GLU A 216 -46.96 0.80 6.17
CA GLU A 216 -45.73 1.61 6.29
C GLU A 216 -44.72 0.98 7.26
N ILE A 217 -45.20 0.40 8.36
CA ILE A 217 -44.37 -0.30 9.35
C ILE A 217 -43.77 -1.56 8.74
N GLU A 218 -44.54 -2.32 7.97
CA GLU A 218 -44.08 -3.51 7.27
C GLU A 218 -43.01 -3.18 6.23
N ALA A 219 -43.25 -2.17 5.40
CA ALA A 219 -42.27 -1.70 4.40
C ALA A 219 -40.98 -1.19 5.07
N ALA A 220 -41.07 -0.45 6.17
CA ALA A 220 -39.92 0.00 6.93
C ALA A 220 -39.15 -1.19 7.53
N GLY A 221 -39.88 -2.18 8.09
CA GLY A 221 -39.29 -3.41 8.61
C GLY A 221 -38.55 -4.22 7.57
N GLU A 222 -39.13 -4.38 6.38
CA GLU A 222 -38.47 -5.06 5.25
C GLU A 222 -37.17 -4.35 4.84
N LEU A 223 -37.16 -3.03 4.79
CA LEU A 223 -36.02 -2.23 4.37
C LEU A 223 -34.82 -2.38 5.33
N ILE A 224 -35.05 -2.49 6.64
CA ILE A 224 -34.00 -2.62 7.66
C ILE A 224 -33.73 -4.05 8.12
N ALA A 225 -34.51 -5.01 7.63
CA ALA A 225 -34.37 -6.43 7.99
C ALA A 225 -32.92 -6.96 7.82
N PRO A 226 -32.17 -6.61 6.74
CA PRO A 226 -30.80 -7.07 6.60
C PRO A 226 -29.86 -6.62 7.72
N GLU A 227 -30.08 -5.45 8.31
CA GLU A 227 -29.30 -4.92 9.44
C GLU A 227 -29.65 -5.66 10.73
N ILE A 228 -30.94 -5.93 10.94
CA ILE A 228 -31.43 -6.69 12.11
C ILE A 228 -30.89 -8.13 12.07
N ILE A 229 -30.86 -8.77 10.90
CA ILE A 229 -30.37 -10.16 10.74
C ILE A 229 -28.86 -10.27 11.01
N LYS A 230 -28.08 -9.24 10.64
CA LYS A 230 -26.64 -9.22 10.86
C LYS A 230 -26.25 -8.94 12.30
N ALA A 231 -27.11 -8.27 13.04
CA ALA A 231 -26.87 -7.90 14.43
C ALA A 231 -27.21 -9.07 15.37
N ASP A 232 -26.49 -9.12 16.50
CA ASP A 232 -26.82 -10.08 17.57
C ASP A 232 -28.18 -9.74 18.21
N SER A 233 -28.94 -10.78 18.63
CA SER A 233 -30.25 -10.61 19.29
C SER A 233 -30.21 -9.82 20.58
N THR A 234 -29.03 -9.75 21.23
CA THR A 234 -28.78 -8.95 22.45
C THR A 234 -28.47 -7.49 22.14
N THR A 235 -28.24 -7.12 20.89
CA THR A 235 -27.98 -5.75 20.47
C THR A 235 -29.16 -4.87 20.83
N ALA A 236 -28.91 -3.72 21.47
CA ALA A 236 -29.97 -2.77 21.80
C ALA A 236 -30.45 -2.03 20.55
N TRP A 237 -31.77 -1.84 20.43
CA TRP A 237 -32.41 -1.15 19.29
C TRP A 237 -31.78 0.23 19.03
N HIS A 238 -31.61 1.04 20.10
CA HIS A 238 -31.04 2.38 19.96
C HIS A 238 -29.62 2.39 19.40
N GLN A 239 -28.81 1.36 19.68
CA GLN A 239 -27.46 1.23 19.15
C GLN A 239 -27.47 1.01 17.63
N LEU A 240 -28.40 0.20 17.14
CA LEU A 240 -28.53 -0.05 15.71
C LEU A 240 -29.01 1.20 14.96
N VAL A 241 -29.95 1.94 15.53
CA VAL A 241 -30.39 3.26 15.01
C VAL A 241 -29.20 4.21 14.91
N GLN A 242 -28.45 4.36 16.02
CA GLN A 242 -27.29 5.23 16.08
C GLN A 242 -26.19 4.86 15.08
N GLN A 243 -25.94 3.56 14.90
CA GLN A 243 -24.95 3.09 13.90
C GLN A 243 -25.32 3.50 12.47
N GLU A 244 -26.59 3.38 12.06
CA GLU A 244 -27.02 3.79 10.73
C GLU A 244 -27.05 5.33 10.57
N GLU A 245 -27.37 6.08 11.62
CA GLU A 245 -27.25 7.54 11.62
C GLU A 245 -25.79 8.00 11.43
N GLN A 246 -24.86 7.43 12.20
CA GLN A 246 -23.42 7.73 12.09
C GLN A 246 -22.88 7.37 10.69
N LYS A 247 -23.32 6.25 10.13
CA LYS A 247 -22.96 5.86 8.78
C LYS A 247 -23.47 6.85 7.73
N LEU A 248 -24.70 7.34 7.86
CA LEU A 248 -25.24 8.38 6.98
C LEU A 248 -24.45 9.68 7.12
N GLU A 249 -24.12 10.07 8.34
CA GLU A 249 -23.32 11.27 8.62
C GLU A 249 -21.92 11.17 7.96
N GLN A 250 -21.25 10.03 8.09
CA GLN A 250 -19.94 9.80 7.45
C GLN A 250 -20.03 9.89 5.92
N ILE A 251 -21.08 9.31 5.31
CA ILE A 251 -21.32 9.40 3.86
C ILE A 251 -21.57 10.86 3.46
N ASN A 252 -22.42 11.57 4.17
CA ASN A 252 -22.72 12.98 3.91
C ASN A 252 -21.49 13.87 4.06
N HIS A 253 -20.69 13.66 5.11
CA HIS A 253 -19.42 14.37 5.31
C HIS A 253 -18.47 14.15 4.15
N ARG A 254 -18.31 12.89 3.69
CA ARG A 254 -17.44 12.55 2.57
C ARG A 254 -17.91 13.21 1.26
N LEU A 255 -19.19 13.16 0.93
CA LEU A 255 -19.73 13.81 -0.26
C LEU A 255 -19.61 15.34 -0.18
N ALA A 256 -19.86 15.93 0.99
CA ALA A 256 -19.71 17.35 1.20
C ALA A 256 -18.25 17.84 1.14
N SER A 257 -17.28 17.01 1.51
CA SER A 257 -15.85 17.33 1.45
C SER A 257 -15.33 17.48 0.01
N ILE A 258 -16.05 16.92 -0.97
CA ILE A 258 -15.71 17.03 -2.39
C ILE A 258 -15.67 18.51 -2.84
N GLU A 259 -16.60 19.31 -2.39
CA GLU A 259 -16.71 20.72 -2.81
C GLU A 259 -16.01 21.70 -1.86
N ARG A 260 -15.90 21.36 -0.59
CA ARG A 260 -15.43 22.29 0.46
C ARG A 260 -13.92 22.25 0.70
N ASP A 261 -13.31 21.08 0.61
CA ASP A 261 -11.93 20.95 1.04
C ASP A 261 -10.98 21.09 -0.15
N PRO A 262 -10.04 22.06 -0.15
CA PRO A 262 -9.01 22.16 -1.19
C PRO A 262 -8.11 20.92 -1.16
N ASP A 263 -7.39 20.70 -2.25
CA ASP A 263 -6.31 19.72 -2.22
C ASP A 263 -5.22 20.21 -1.27
N LYS A 264 -5.05 19.53 -0.15
CA LYS A 264 -4.08 19.92 0.90
C LYS A 264 -2.65 19.96 0.39
N ARG A 265 -2.33 19.25 -0.69
CA ARG A 265 -0.99 19.26 -1.29
C ARG A 265 -0.56 20.66 -1.74
N THR A 266 -1.52 21.49 -2.15
CA THR A 266 -1.25 22.88 -2.54
C THR A 266 -0.74 23.75 -1.39
N LEU A 267 -0.96 23.32 -0.13
CA LEU A 267 -0.50 24.03 1.05
C LEU A 267 1.02 23.87 1.30
N LEU A 268 1.69 22.96 0.62
CA LEU A 268 3.14 22.78 0.76
C LEU A 268 3.94 23.86 0.01
N GLY A 269 3.29 24.63 -0.88
CA GLY A 269 3.83 25.85 -1.47
C GLY A 269 4.85 25.66 -2.60
N ASP A 270 5.01 24.43 -3.12
CA ASP A 270 5.86 24.16 -4.28
C ASP A 270 5.07 24.17 -5.61
N ASP A 271 5.78 24.24 -6.73
CA ASP A 271 5.20 24.06 -8.05
C ASP A 271 5.02 22.57 -8.37
N MET A 272 3.78 22.12 -8.37
CA MET A 272 3.38 20.72 -8.61
C MET A 272 3.74 20.20 -10.02
N HIS A 273 4.04 21.10 -10.94
CA HIS A 273 4.32 20.78 -12.35
C HIS A 273 5.81 20.81 -12.70
N ARG A 274 6.68 21.15 -11.74
CA ARG A 274 8.13 21.27 -11.97
C ARG A 274 8.94 20.45 -10.99
N LEU A 275 9.74 19.52 -11.51
CA LEU A 275 10.62 18.70 -10.69
C LEU A 275 11.76 19.51 -10.03
N SER A 276 12.13 20.65 -10.62
CA SER A 276 13.15 21.55 -10.06
C SER A 276 12.69 22.34 -8.83
N SER A 277 11.37 22.44 -8.57
CA SER A 277 10.83 23.09 -7.38
C SER A 277 10.99 22.15 -6.18
N ARG A 278 12.00 22.39 -5.34
CA ARG A 278 12.37 21.54 -4.20
C ARG A 278 12.27 22.24 -2.84
N SER A 279 11.65 23.40 -2.78
CA SER A 279 11.55 24.23 -1.56
C SER A 279 10.45 23.78 -0.59
N TYR A 280 10.03 22.52 -0.63
CA TYR A 280 9.01 21.95 0.25
C TYR A 280 9.56 20.72 0.96
N GLY A 281 8.84 20.25 1.98
CA GLY A 281 9.27 19.11 2.76
C GLY A 281 10.09 19.48 3.99
N ASN A 282 10.50 18.47 4.73
CA ASN A 282 11.34 18.63 5.93
C ASN A 282 12.09 17.32 6.24
N GLY A 283 13.01 17.36 7.20
CA GLY A 283 13.83 16.21 7.62
C GLY A 283 13.09 15.17 8.49
N ARG A 284 11.76 15.29 8.75
CA ARG A 284 11.01 14.37 9.61
C ARG A 284 10.54 13.14 8.85
N VAL A 285 11.38 12.13 8.75
CA VAL A 285 11.07 10.89 8.05
C VAL A 285 10.27 9.88 8.86
N SER A 286 10.09 10.12 10.17
CA SER A 286 9.25 9.34 11.08
C SER A 286 7.95 10.08 11.37
N GLY A 287 6.85 9.36 11.62
CA GLY A 287 5.57 9.97 11.97
C GLY A 287 4.38 9.03 11.77
N VAL A 288 3.18 9.55 11.84
CA VAL A 288 1.94 8.79 11.66
C VAL A 288 1.95 8.11 10.29
N GLY A 289 1.57 6.82 10.23
CA GLY A 289 1.49 6.04 9.00
C GLY A 289 2.81 5.41 8.55
N GLN A 290 3.88 5.47 9.39
CA GLN A 290 5.20 4.92 9.06
C GLN A 290 5.30 3.38 9.11
N GLU A 291 4.21 2.68 9.42
CA GLU A 291 4.17 1.23 9.65
C GLU A 291 4.70 0.46 8.45
N HIS A 292 4.15 0.75 7.26
CA HIS A 292 4.52 0.05 6.03
C HIS A 292 6.00 0.26 5.67
N GLY A 293 6.48 1.48 5.64
CA GLY A 293 7.88 1.77 5.31
C GLY A 293 8.87 1.24 6.35
N THR A 294 8.47 1.17 7.64
CA THR A 294 9.27 0.52 8.70
C THR A 294 9.38 -0.98 8.44
N PHE A 295 8.26 -1.63 8.15
CA PHE A 295 8.23 -3.06 7.83
C PHE A 295 9.09 -3.38 6.59
N VAL A 296 8.88 -2.66 5.48
CA VAL A 296 9.67 -2.77 4.24
C VAL A 296 11.16 -2.61 4.52
N SER A 297 11.54 -1.60 5.33
CA SER A 297 12.92 -1.37 5.74
C SER A 297 13.48 -2.53 6.55
N SER A 298 12.69 -3.14 7.43
CA SER A 298 13.11 -4.30 8.24
C SER A 298 13.36 -5.54 7.38
N VAL A 299 12.52 -5.80 6.38
CA VAL A 299 12.70 -6.90 5.42
C VAL A 299 13.97 -6.69 4.58
N LEU A 300 14.33 -5.45 4.30
CA LEU A 300 15.50 -5.13 3.49
C LEU A 300 16.82 -5.25 4.29
N VAL A 301 16.89 -4.63 5.48
CA VAL A 301 18.14 -4.46 6.25
C VAL A 301 18.07 -4.84 7.73
N GLY A 302 16.94 -5.33 8.22
CA GLY A 302 16.76 -5.64 9.65
C GLY A 302 17.91 -6.46 10.24
N GLY A 303 18.41 -6.05 11.42
CA GLY A 303 19.60 -6.63 12.02
C GLY A 303 19.39 -7.98 12.71
N GLY A 304 18.14 -8.39 12.96
CA GLY A 304 17.82 -9.56 13.81
C GLY A 304 18.11 -9.30 15.29
N THR A 305 18.02 -8.04 15.70
CA THR A 305 18.33 -7.63 17.08
C THR A 305 17.24 -8.07 18.05
N ILE A 306 15.97 -7.99 17.60
CA ILE A 306 14.79 -8.36 18.39
C ILE A 306 14.55 -9.88 18.32
N ASP A 307 14.62 -10.44 17.12
CA ASP A 307 14.53 -11.88 16.87
C ASP A 307 15.59 -12.28 15.82
N PRO A 308 16.60 -13.08 16.20
CA PRO A 308 17.66 -13.49 15.29
C PRO A 308 17.21 -14.24 14.04
N THR A 309 15.99 -14.76 14.02
CA THR A 309 15.40 -15.44 12.85
C THR A 309 14.72 -14.46 11.91
N VAL A 310 14.44 -13.22 12.32
CA VAL A 310 13.82 -12.16 11.51
C VAL A 310 14.89 -11.15 11.10
N LYS A 311 15.61 -11.45 10.03
CA LYS A 311 16.67 -10.58 9.50
C LYS A 311 16.31 -10.08 8.10
N GLY A 312 16.80 -8.91 7.76
CA GLY A 312 16.73 -8.36 6.43
C GLY A 312 17.61 -9.12 5.42
N VAL A 313 17.31 -8.94 4.16
CA VAL A 313 17.99 -9.63 3.04
C VAL A 313 19.45 -9.20 2.92
N TYR A 314 19.77 -7.91 3.15
CA TYR A 314 21.14 -7.40 3.08
C TYR A 314 21.41 -6.35 4.16
N THR A 315 21.73 -6.79 5.36
CA THR A 315 21.94 -5.95 6.55
C THR A 315 23.10 -4.94 6.46
N PRO A 316 24.17 -5.13 5.60
CA PRO A 316 25.24 -4.14 5.50
C PRO A 316 24.89 -2.87 4.72
N ALA A 317 23.75 -2.82 4.01
CA ALA A 317 23.34 -1.63 3.27
C ALA A 317 22.95 -0.48 4.21
N LYS A 318 23.02 0.75 3.71
CA LYS A 318 22.54 1.95 4.38
C LYS A 318 21.28 2.46 3.70
N LEU A 319 20.24 2.79 4.49
CA LEU A 319 18.96 3.27 4.00
C LEU A 319 18.88 4.78 4.01
N LEU A 320 18.49 5.36 2.86
CA LEU A 320 17.93 6.70 2.77
C LEU A 320 16.41 6.57 2.88
N THR A 321 15.82 7.11 3.92
CA THR A 321 14.37 7.06 4.15
C THR A 321 13.69 8.24 3.46
N LEU A 322 12.83 7.95 2.49
CA LEU A 322 12.16 8.95 1.67
C LEU A 322 10.65 8.83 1.84
N ARG A 323 10.09 9.73 2.63
CA ARG A 323 8.66 9.72 2.93
C ARG A 323 7.90 10.49 1.84
N ALA A 324 7.30 9.75 0.90
CA ALA A 324 6.55 10.28 -0.23
C ALA A 324 5.19 9.60 -0.43
N VAL A 325 4.88 8.57 0.38
CA VAL A 325 3.61 7.84 0.35
C VAL A 325 2.80 8.22 1.59
N PRO A 326 1.60 8.78 1.44
CA PRO A 326 0.71 9.07 2.57
C PRO A 326 0.18 7.78 3.20
N ASP A 327 -0.22 7.84 4.47
CA ASP A 327 -0.84 6.70 5.17
C ASP A 327 -2.14 6.24 4.48
N ARG A 328 -2.92 7.20 3.97
CA ARG A 328 -4.20 6.94 3.29
C ARG A 328 -4.33 7.72 1.99
N GLY A 329 -4.62 6.99 0.93
CA GLY A 329 -4.74 7.54 -0.41
C GLY A 329 -3.52 7.21 -1.27
N ASP A 330 -3.47 7.80 -2.47
CA ASP A 330 -2.38 7.55 -3.40
C ASP A 330 -1.31 8.65 -3.27
N GLU A 331 -0.06 8.26 -3.44
CA GLU A 331 1.08 9.18 -3.55
C GLU A 331 0.90 10.18 -4.69
N TYR A 332 1.54 11.34 -4.59
CA TYR A 332 1.61 12.32 -5.67
C TYR A 332 2.78 12.01 -6.60
N ASP A 333 2.56 12.15 -7.91
CA ASP A 333 3.61 11.94 -8.92
C ASP A 333 4.83 12.81 -8.66
N LYS A 334 4.59 14.07 -8.27
CA LYS A 334 5.63 15.03 -7.94
C LYS A 334 6.51 14.58 -6.77
N ASP A 335 5.90 14.04 -5.70
CA ASP A 335 6.61 13.65 -4.50
C ASP A 335 7.45 12.40 -4.76
N VAL A 336 6.91 11.43 -5.52
CA VAL A 336 7.67 10.25 -5.97
C VAL A 336 8.84 10.65 -6.86
N ALA A 337 8.62 11.53 -7.83
CA ALA A 337 9.67 12.00 -8.73
C ALA A 337 10.78 12.75 -7.97
N ALA A 338 10.41 13.64 -7.03
CA ALA A 338 11.36 14.36 -6.20
C ALA A 338 12.17 13.41 -5.29
N ALA A 339 11.51 12.37 -4.74
CA ALA A 339 12.16 11.35 -3.92
C ALA A 339 13.17 10.51 -4.72
N ILE A 340 12.85 10.16 -5.98
CA ILE A 340 13.81 9.47 -6.87
C ILE A 340 15.04 10.34 -7.11
N VAL A 341 14.86 11.63 -7.45
CA VAL A 341 15.98 12.55 -7.68
C VAL A 341 16.81 12.72 -6.42
N TYR A 342 16.15 12.92 -5.26
CA TYR A 342 16.85 13.01 -3.98
C TYR A 342 17.70 11.76 -3.71
N ALA A 343 17.14 10.56 -3.90
CA ALA A 343 17.87 9.31 -3.69
C ALA A 343 19.14 9.24 -4.56
N VAL A 344 19.03 9.64 -5.83
CA VAL A 344 20.15 9.69 -6.78
C VAL A 344 21.23 10.65 -6.31
N ASP A 345 20.84 11.89 -5.98
CA ASP A 345 21.74 12.97 -5.54
C ASP A 345 22.49 12.61 -4.25
N HIS A 346 21.82 11.83 -3.35
CA HIS A 346 22.41 11.33 -2.10
C HIS A 346 23.08 9.96 -2.25
N GLY A 347 23.39 9.55 -3.47
CA GLY A 347 24.27 8.42 -3.77
C GLY A 347 23.65 7.03 -3.59
N ALA A 348 22.32 6.91 -3.60
CA ALA A 348 21.68 5.62 -3.70
C ALA A 348 22.08 4.91 -5.00
N LYS A 349 22.29 3.61 -4.93
CA LYS A 349 22.56 2.74 -6.09
C LYS A 349 21.40 1.82 -6.42
N VAL A 350 20.49 1.67 -5.49
CA VAL A 350 19.21 0.98 -5.62
C VAL A 350 18.14 1.84 -4.99
N ILE A 351 16.96 1.90 -5.58
CA ILE A 351 15.75 2.52 -5.02
C ILE A 351 14.70 1.43 -4.91
N ASN A 352 14.10 1.29 -3.74
CA ASN A 352 12.92 0.46 -3.51
C ASN A 352 11.67 1.33 -3.50
N MET A 353 10.69 0.97 -4.30
CA MET A 353 9.36 1.60 -4.37
C MET A 353 8.29 0.53 -4.12
N SER A 354 7.88 0.37 -2.87
CA SER A 354 6.78 -0.52 -2.47
C SER A 354 5.43 0.20 -2.58
N LEU A 355 5.16 0.79 -3.73
CA LEU A 355 4.04 1.68 -4.01
C LEU A 355 3.47 1.43 -5.40
N GLY A 356 2.32 2.03 -5.68
CA GLY A 356 1.71 2.04 -7.00
C GLY A 356 0.24 2.42 -6.97
N LYS A 357 -0.23 3.05 -8.05
CA LYS A 357 -1.58 3.59 -8.19
C LYS A 357 -2.15 3.41 -9.59
N ASP A 358 -3.46 3.56 -9.69
CA ASP A 358 -4.19 3.30 -10.94
C ASP A 358 -4.20 4.49 -11.91
N LEU A 359 -3.71 5.65 -11.48
CA LEU A 359 -3.78 6.90 -12.26
C LEU A 359 -2.60 7.79 -11.94
N SER A 360 -1.93 8.34 -12.96
CA SER A 360 -0.77 9.22 -12.84
C SER A 360 -0.93 10.42 -13.77
N PRO A 361 -1.62 11.49 -13.34
CA PRO A 361 -1.88 12.66 -14.17
C PRO A 361 -0.63 13.45 -14.54
N SER A 362 0.43 13.31 -13.75
CA SER A 362 1.73 13.95 -13.99
C SER A 362 2.85 12.92 -14.16
N GLU A 363 2.56 11.81 -14.86
CA GLU A 363 3.52 10.72 -15.13
C GLU A 363 4.83 11.22 -15.75
N TYR A 364 4.79 12.31 -16.52
CA TYR A 364 5.97 12.91 -17.14
C TYR A 364 7.04 13.33 -16.11
N LEU A 365 6.65 13.73 -14.88
CA LEU A 365 7.59 14.05 -13.81
C LEU A 365 8.33 12.80 -13.32
N VAL A 366 7.61 11.69 -13.19
CA VAL A 366 8.20 10.42 -12.77
C VAL A 366 9.09 9.86 -13.89
N GLU A 367 8.66 9.97 -15.16
CA GLU A 367 9.50 9.61 -16.30
C GLU A 367 10.81 10.42 -16.33
N GLU A 368 10.76 11.74 -16.10
CA GLU A 368 11.95 12.59 -15.98
C GLU A 368 12.90 12.10 -14.87
N ALA A 369 12.34 11.77 -13.69
CA ALA A 369 13.11 11.24 -12.57
C ALA A 369 13.71 9.86 -12.84
N LEU A 370 12.97 8.97 -13.51
CA LEU A 370 13.48 7.65 -13.92
C LEU A 370 14.61 7.78 -14.96
N ARG A 371 14.52 8.72 -15.91
CA ARG A 371 15.62 9.05 -16.84
C ARG A 371 16.84 9.57 -16.08
N TYR A 372 16.62 10.39 -15.07
CA TYR A 372 17.69 10.88 -14.20
C TYR A 372 18.37 9.73 -13.45
N ALA A 373 17.61 8.79 -12.87
CA ALA A 373 18.12 7.59 -12.23
C ALA A 373 18.90 6.70 -13.20
N GLN A 374 18.41 6.51 -14.43
CA GLN A 374 19.10 5.77 -15.49
C GLN A 374 20.46 6.42 -15.83
N LYS A 375 20.50 7.72 -16.03
CA LYS A 375 21.72 8.47 -16.36
C LYS A 375 22.80 8.34 -15.27
N HIS A 376 22.38 8.22 -14.00
CA HIS A 376 23.28 8.10 -12.84
C HIS A 376 23.51 6.66 -12.39
N ASP A 377 23.13 5.70 -13.21
CA ASP A 377 23.32 4.27 -12.94
C ASP A 377 22.70 3.82 -11.62
N VAL A 378 21.43 4.17 -11.40
CA VAL A 378 20.64 3.76 -10.22
C VAL A 378 19.56 2.78 -10.67
N LEU A 379 19.47 1.63 -9.99
CA LEU A 379 18.47 0.61 -10.24
C LEU A 379 17.20 0.93 -9.43
N VAL A 380 16.04 0.86 -10.07
CA VAL A 380 14.74 1.06 -9.45
C VAL A 380 13.97 -0.24 -9.40
N VAL A 381 13.52 -0.62 -8.21
CA VAL A 381 12.73 -1.84 -7.95
C VAL A 381 11.37 -1.43 -7.44
N GLN A 382 10.33 -1.85 -8.14
CA GLN A 382 8.94 -1.52 -7.81
C GLN A 382 8.10 -2.77 -7.62
N SER A 383 7.18 -2.71 -6.66
CA SER A 383 6.16 -3.73 -6.47
C SER A 383 5.13 -3.73 -7.60
N SER A 384 4.68 -4.92 -8.02
CA SER A 384 3.72 -5.06 -9.13
C SER A 384 2.26 -4.78 -8.74
N GLY A 385 1.94 -4.66 -7.44
CA GLY A 385 0.58 -4.45 -6.93
C GLY A 385 -0.16 -5.75 -6.57
N ASN A 386 -1.25 -5.60 -5.79
CA ASN A 386 -1.88 -6.70 -5.03
C ASN A 386 -3.36 -6.95 -5.43
N ASN A 387 -3.71 -6.76 -6.70
CA ASN A 387 -5.08 -6.89 -7.18
C ASN A 387 -5.33 -8.15 -8.02
N GLY A 388 -4.30 -9.00 -8.22
CA GLY A 388 -4.38 -10.22 -9.03
C GLY A 388 -4.67 -9.96 -10.50
N ARG A 389 -4.35 -8.77 -11.02
CA ARG A 389 -4.71 -8.32 -12.36
C ARG A 389 -3.55 -8.38 -13.36
N ASP A 390 -3.91 -8.45 -14.62
CA ASP A 390 -2.97 -8.36 -15.73
C ASP A 390 -2.57 -6.91 -16.01
N LEU A 391 -1.30 -6.57 -15.79
CA LEU A 391 -0.75 -5.22 -16.00
C LEU A 391 -0.65 -4.85 -17.49
N ASP A 392 -0.70 -5.81 -18.40
CA ASP A 392 -0.76 -5.53 -19.84
C ASP A 392 -2.12 -4.95 -20.25
N GLN A 393 -3.16 -5.22 -19.46
CA GLN A 393 -4.52 -4.71 -19.66
C GLN A 393 -4.84 -3.51 -18.76
N GLN A 394 -4.35 -3.55 -17.54
CA GLN A 394 -4.63 -2.55 -16.50
C GLN A 394 -3.33 -2.20 -15.78
N PRO A 395 -2.56 -1.27 -16.32
CA PRO A 395 -1.27 -0.89 -15.73
C PRO A 395 -1.45 -0.25 -14.35
N ILE A 396 -0.37 -0.28 -13.56
CA ILE A 396 -0.17 0.56 -12.40
C ILE A 396 0.97 1.54 -12.67
N TYR A 397 0.96 2.64 -11.96
CA TYR A 397 1.95 3.71 -12.12
C TYR A 397 2.87 3.81 -10.91
N PRO A 398 4.17 4.14 -11.13
CA PRO A 398 4.84 4.34 -12.44
C PRO A 398 4.89 3.05 -13.28
N THR A 399 4.75 3.19 -14.61
CA THR A 399 4.72 2.02 -15.50
C THR A 399 6.11 1.42 -15.79
N GLY A 400 7.19 2.12 -15.44
CA GLY A 400 8.54 1.74 -15.83
C GLY A 400 8.78 1.82 -17.35
N LEU A 401 7.85 2.46 -18.08
CA LEU A 401 7.92 2.70 -19.50
C LEU A 401 8.14 4.20 -19.79
N THR A 402 8.80 4.49 -20.89
CA THR A 402 8.85 5.84 -21.42
C THR A 402 7.51 6.20 -22.08
N SER A 403 7.25 7.49 -22.32
CA SER A 403 6.10 7.97 -23.11
C SER A 403 6.02 7.36 -24.53
N SER A 404 7.14 6.84 -25.05
CA SER A 404 7.18 6.08 -26.30
C SER A 404 6.95 4.57 -26.14
N GLY A 405 6.59 4.10 -24.92
CA GLY A 405 6.32 2.69 -24.62
C GLY A 405 7.58 1.81 -24.48
N LYS A 406 8.78 2.38 -24.40
CA LYS A 406 10.03 1.62 -24.22
C LYS A 406 10.29 1.42 -22.72
N PRO A 407 10.66 0.20 -22.27
CA PRO A 407 11.00 -0.04 -20.88
C PRO A 407 12.30 0.68 -20.49
N PHE A 408 12.37 1.16 -19.26
CA PHE A 408 13.60 1.61 -18.64
C PHE A 408 14.50 0.41 -18.32
N PRO A 409 15.75 0.34 -18.82
CA PRO A 409 16.61 -0.83 -18.62
C PRO A 409 17.13 -1.00 -17.20
N ASN A 410 16.97 0.01 -16.35
CA ASN A 410 17.32 0.04 -14.94
C ASN A 410 16.10 -0.05 -14.01
N PHE A 411 14.96 -0.54 -14.52
CA PHE A 411 13.70 -0.66 -13.79
C PHE A 411 13.23 -2.11 -13.74
N LEU A 412 12.74 -2.53 -12.57
CA LEU A 412 12.22 -3.86 -12.31
C LEU A 412 10.83 -3.79 -11.66
N TYR A 413 9.83 -4.47 -12.27
CA TYR A 413 8.64 -4.87 -11.55
C TYR A 413 8.85 -6.21 -10.86
N VAL A 414 8.45 -6.28 -9.59
CA VAL A 414 8.57 -7.48 -8.76
C VAL A 414 7.18 -7.96 -8.34
N GLY A 415 6.86 -9.19 -8.74
CA GLY A 415 5.69 -9.91 -8.27
C GLY A 415 5.97 -10.70 -6.99
N ALA A 416 4.91 -11.11 -6.30
CA ALA A 416 5.01 -11.93 -5.10
C ALA A 416 4.86 -13.43 -5.42
N SER A 417 5.77 -14.26 -4.87
CA SER A 417 5.66 -15.71 -4.87
C SER A 417 5.31 -16.25 -3.49
N THR A 418 4.66 -17.41 -3.48
CA THR A 418 4.42 -18.23 -2.30
C THR A 418 5.65 -19.03 -1.92
N ALA A 419 5.63 -19.68 -0.77
CA ALA A 419 6.70 -20.61 -0.36
C ALA A 419 6.83 -21.83 -1.28
N THR A 420 5.78 -22.24 -1.98
CA THR A 420 5.83 -23.35 -2.95
C THR A 420 6.42 -22.94 -4.30
N GLY A 421 6.71 -21.65 -4.51
CA GLY A 421 7.22 -21.14 -5.78
C GLY A 421 6.15 -20.78 -6.80
N ALA A 422 4.88 -20.85 -6.44
CA ALA A 422 3.77 -20.37 -7.25
C ALA A 422 3.64 -18.84 -7.15
N ARG A 423 2.95 -18.21 -8.09
CA ARG A 423 2.55 -16.81 -7.98
C ARG A 423 1.53 -16.67 -6.83
N ALA A 424 1.74 -15.73 -5.93
CA ALA A 424 0.73 -15.41 -4.92
C ALA A 424 -0.56 -14.90 -5.60
N SER A 425 -1.72 -15.35 -5.13
CA SER A 425 -3.01 -15.10 -5.79
C SER A 425 -3.34 -13.61 -5.94
N PHE A 426 -2.90 -12.80 -5.00
CA PHE A 426 -3.05 -11.35 -5.03
C PHE A 426 -2.07 -10.64 -5.96
N SER A 427 -0.90 -11.27 -6.30
CA SER A 427 0.13 -10.62 -7.10
C SER A 427 -0.37 -10.29 -8.50
N ASN A 428 -0.21 -9.04 -8.91
CA ASN A 428 -0.36 -8.66 -10.29
C ASN A 428 0.66 -9.38 -11.17
N TYR A 429 0.35 -9.55 -12.43
CA TYR A 429 1.13 -10.29 -13.41
C TYR A 429 1.09 -9.61 -14.79
N GLY A 430 1.77 -10.16 -15.78
CA GLY A 430 1.84 -9.64 -17.14
C GLY A 430 3.27 -9.67 -17.67
N LYS A 431 3.47 -9.35 -18.93
CA LYS A 431 4.79 -9.41 -19.60
C LYS A 431 5.82 -8.45 -19.02
N HIS A 432 5.37 -7.42 -18.29
CA HIS A 432 6.24 -6.45 -17.62
C HIS A 432 6.61 -6.86 -16.17
N VAL A 433 5.99 -7.92 -15.63
CA VAL A 433 6.38 -8.50 -14.34
C VAL A 433 7.37 -9.62 -14.60
N HIS A 434 8.64 -9.27 -14.72
CA HIS A 434 9.68 -10.18 -15.18
C HIS A 434 10.26 -11.07 -14.10
N LEU A 435 10.11 -10.70 -12.82
CA LEU A 435 10.77 -11.34 -11.70
C LEU A 435 9.82 -11.38 -10.49
N TYR A 436 9.87 -12.50 -9.78
CA TYR A 436 9.10 -12.71 -8.56
C TYR A 436 10.05 -12.97 -7.39
N ALA A 437 9.59 -12.63 -6.20
CA ALA A 437 10.28 -12.94 -4.96
C ALA A 437 9.27 -13.34 -3.88
N PRO A 438 9.68 -14.03 -2.81
CA PRO A 438 8.83 -14.30 -1.66
C PRO A 438 8.08 -13.05 -1.18
N GLY A 439 6.76 -13.13 -1.12
CA GLY A 439 5.90 -12.01 -0.72
C GLY A 439 4.63 -12.47 0.02
N GLU A 440 4.57 -13.72 0.47
CA GLU A 440 3.50 -14.27 1.29
C GLU A 440 4.06 -14.77 2.62
N LYS A 441 3.46 -14.35 3.75
CA LYS A 441 3.91 -14.70 5.11
C LYS A 441 5.38 -14.38 5.36
N ILE A 442 5.79 -13.19 4.97
CA ILE A 442 7.14 -12.68 5.21
C ILE A 442 7.19 -11.97 6.56
N TRP A 443 8.07 -12.44 7.42
CA TRP A 443 8.25 -11.88 8.76
C TRP A 443 9.13 -10.62 8.72
N GLY A 444 8.71 -9.61 9.45
CA GLY A 444 9.40 -8.34 9.60
C GLY A 444 9.03 -7.66 10.91
N THR A 445 9.52 -6.44 11.10
CA THR A 445 9.35 -5.68 12.34
C THR A 445 8.59 -4.39 12.07
N MET A 446 7.52 -4.18 12.83
CA MET A 446 6.72 -2.95 12.86
C MET A 446 7.32 -1.90 13.78
N PRO A 447 6.87 -0.63 13.73
CA PRO A 447 7.23 0.37 14.73
C PRO A 447 7.02 -0.13 16.16
N GLY A 448 7.93 0.26 17.06
CA GLY A 448 7.89 -0.21 18.45
C GLY A 448 8.39 -1.65 18.66
N GLY A 449 8.84 -2.35 17.60
CA GLY A 449 9.49 -3.65 17.72
C GLY A 449 8.57 -4.87 17.67
N GLN A 450 7.29 -4.70 17.34
CA GLN A 450 6.39 -5.82 17.13
C GLN A 450 6.79 -6.61 15.88
N ILE A 451 6.96 -7.92 16.02
CA ILE A 451 7.25 -8.85 14.93
C ILE A 451 5.95 -9.42 14.39
N THR A 452 5.74 -9.30 13.10
CA THR A 452 4.55 -9.83 12.40
C THR A 452 4.93 -10.40 11.04
N ALA A 453 4.00 -11.12 10.43
CA ALA A 453 4.12 -11.61 9.06
C ALA A 453 3.12 -10.87 8.17
N GLU A 454 3.58 -10.40 7.03
CA GLU A 454 2.79 -9.66 6.06
C GLU A 454 2.85 -10.29 4.68
N ASP A 455 1.81 -9.99 3.88
CA ASP A 455 1.65 -10.43 2.51
C ASP A 455 1.67 -9.20 1.58
N GLY A 456 2.37 -9.29 0.45
CA GLY A 456 2.34 -8.22 -0.53
C GLY A 456 3.47 -8.26 -1.54
N THR A 457 3.23 -7.74 -2.73
CA THR A 457 4.30 -7.41 -3.69
C THR A 457 5.20 -6.29 -3.15
N SER A 458 4.65 -5.44 -2.26
CA SER A 458 5.41 -4.43 -1.51
C SER A 458 6.44 -5.03 -0.55
N ILE A 459 6.29 -6.31 -0.21
CA ILE A 459 7.24 -7.08 0.60
C ILE A 459 8.21 -7.87 -0.28
N ALA A 460 7.78 -8.30 -1.46
CA ALA A 460 8.65 -8.95 -2.46
C ALA A 460 9.68 -7.98 -3.08
N ALA A 461 9.29 -6.71 -3.30
CA ALA A 461 10.18 -5.69 -3.87
C ALA A 461 11.45 -5.45 -3.01
N PRO A 462 11.40 -5.23 -1.68
CA PRO A 462 12.59 -5.05 -0.84
C PRO A 462 13.49 -6.31 -0.82
N VAL A 463 12.93 -7.50 -0.99
CA VAL A 463 13.75 -8.72 -1.13
C VAL A 463 14.64 -8.62 -2.36
N VAL A 464 14.10 -8.23 -3.53
CA VAL A 464 14.87 -8.04 -4.76
C VAL A 464 15.82 -6.85 -4.64
N ALA A 465 15.38 -5.74 -4.04
CA ALA A 465 16.22 -4.55 -3.83
C ALA A 465 17.44 -4.87 -2.96
N GLY A 466 17.28 -5.68 -1.90
CA GLY A 466 18.37 -6.15 -1.06
C GLY A 466 19.36 -7.03 -1.81
N ILE A 467 18.89 -7.95 -2.64
CA ILE A 467 19.74 -8.81 -3.50
C ILE A 467 20.49 -7.95 -4.53
N ALA A 468 19.82 -7.02 -5.19
CA ALA A 468 20.44 -6.10 -6.13
C ALA A 468 21.53 -5.24 -5.47
N ALA A 469 21.25 -4.76 -4.25
CA ALA A 469 22.22 -4.01 -3.47
C ALA A 469 23.43 -4.87 -3.09
N MET A 470 23.23 -6.11 -2.66
CA MET A 470 24.31 -7.06 -2.40
C MET A 470 25.19 -7.25 -3.62
N ILE A 471 24.59 -7.53 -4.80
CA ILE A 471 25.33 -7.69 -6.05
C ILE A 471 26.13 -6.42 -6.36
N ARG A 472 25.55 -5.25 -6.29
CA ARG A 472 26.24 -3.97 -6.57
C ARG A 472 27.32 -3.64 -5.55
N ALA A 473 27.16 -4.05 -4.29
CA ALA A 473 28.19 -3.88 -3.27
C ALA A 473 29.45 -4.73 -3.56
N PHE A 474 29.28 -5.98 -3.98
CA PHE A 474 30.38 -6.89 -4.25
C PHE A 474 30.93 -6.78 -5.69
N PHE A 475 30.12 -6.31 -6.62
CA PHE A 475 30.47 -6.12 -8.04
C PHE A 475 30.17 -4.69 -8.51
N PRO A 476 30.90 -3.69 -7.99
CA PRO A 476 30.58 -2.26 -8.21
C PRO A 476 30.83 -1.79 -9.66
N ARG A 477 31.35 -2.63 -10.54
CA ARG A 477 31.50 -2.35 -11.98
C ARG A 477 30.24 -2.71 -12.77
N LEU A 478 29.36 -3.58 -12.24
CA LEU A 478 28.13 -3.92 -12.92
C LEU A 478 27.18 -2.71 -12.89
N THR A 479 26.72 -2.31 -14.04
CA THR A 479 25.73 -1.24 -14.19
C THR A 479 24.34 -1.70 -13.75
N ALA A 480 23.42 -0.77 -13.49
CA ALA A 480 22.05 -1.11 -13.13
C ALA A 480 21.37 -2.00 -14.19
N PRO A 481 21.45 -1.71 -15.50
CA PRO A 481 20.92 -2.61 -16.53
C PRO A 481 21.55 -4.00 -16.53
N GLU A 482 22.85 -4.11 -16.30
CA GLU A 482 23.52 -5.41 -16.24
C GLU A 482 23.10 -6.24 -15.03
N VAL A 483 22.78 -5.58 -13.90
CA VAL A 483 22.21 -6.25 -12.73
C VAL A 483 20.79 -6.72 -13.00
N VAL A 484 19.96 -5.92 -13.67
CA VAL A 484 18.63 -6.31 -14.12
C VAL A 484 18.68 -7.55 -14.99
N GLU A 485 19.51 -7.51 -16.04
CA GLU A 485 19.70 -8.64 -16.96
C GLU A 485 20.21 -9.90 -16.24
N LEU A 486 21.14 -9.72 -15.30
CA LEU A 486 21.71 -10.80 -14.51
C LEU A 486 20.64 -11.50 -13.68
N LEU A 487 19.80 -10.72 -12.95
CA LEU A 487 18.72 -11.25 -12.15
C LEU A 487 17.70 -12.03 -12.99
N PHE A 488 17.36 -11.54 -14.19
CA PHE A 488 16.46 -12.27 -15.08
C PHE A 488 17.07 -13.58 -15.61
N LYS A 489 18.32 -13.54 -16.06
CA LYS A 489 18.99 -14.73 -16.62
C LYS A 489 19.22 -15.84 -15.61
N THR A 490 19.36 -15.48 -14.34
CA THR A 490 19.67 -16.42 -13.26
C THR A 490 18.46 -16.76 -12.40
N ALA A 491 17.30 -16.19 -12.70
CA ALA A 491 16.06 -16.52 -12.00
C ALA A 491 15.74 -18.01 -12.14
N ARG A 492 15.33 -18.61 -11.05
CA ARG A 492 14.89 -20.00 -11.02
C ARG A 492 13.56 -20.13 -11.72
N GLN A 493 13.52 -20.95 -12.75
CA GLN A 493 12.32 -21.19 -13.55
C GLN A 493 11.37 -22.13 -12.83
N GLY A 494 10.07 -21.87 -12.90
CA GLY A 494 8.97 -22.63 -12.33
C GLY A 494 7.65 -22.12 -12.90
N GLU A 495 6.59 -22.07 -12.10
CA GLU A 495 5.34 -21.39 -12.49
C GLU A 495 5.60 -19.91 -12.81
N VAL A 496 6.45 -19.28 -12.01
CA VAL A 496 6.96 -17.93 -12.24
C VAL A 496 8.47 -17.89 -12.03
N PRO A 497 9.20 -16.95 -12.69
CA PRO A 497 10.65 -16.81 -12.51
C PRO A 497 10.94 -16.17 -11.14
N ILE A 498 11.53 -16.95 -10.23
CA ILE A 498 11.87 -16.48 -8.87
C ILE A 498 13.33 -16.07 -8.80
N VAL A 499 13.61 -14.93 -8.21
CA VAL A 499 14.97 -14.43 -8.00
C VAL A 499 15.83 -15.45 -7.23
N ASP A 500 17.04 -15.70 -7.73
CA ASP A 500 18.03 -16.57 -7.12
C ASP A 500 19.34 -15.82 -6.89
N ALA A 501 19.54 -15.38 -5.65
CA ALA A 501 20.69 -14.56 -5.28
C ALA A 501 22.02 -15.31 -5.46
N LEU A 502 22.05 -16.61 -5.11
CA LEU A 502 23.27 -17.41 -5.24
C LEU A 502 23.67 -17.60 -6.71
N ALA A 503 22.71 -17.96 -7.55
CA ALA A 503 22.96 -18.10 -9.01
C ALA A 503 23.41 -16.78 -9.63
N ALA A 504 22.79 -15.66 -9.25
CA ALA A 504 23.17 -14.33 -9.71
C ALA A 504 24.61 -13.97 -9.26
N CYS A 505 24.98 -14.21 -8.01
CA CYS A 505 26.33 -13.94 -7.52
C CYS A 505 27.39 -14.85 -8.16
N GLN A 506 27.07 -16.11 -8.44
CA GLN A 506 27.95 -17.05 -9.15
C GLN A 506 28.18 -16.59 -10.60
N ALA A 507 27.14 -16.18 -11.31
CA ALA A 507 27.24 -15.65 -12.67
C ALA A 507 27.97 -14.29 -12.71
N ALA A 508 27.74 -13.41 -11.74
CA ALA A 508 28.48 -12.14 -11.62
C ALA A 508 29.97 -12.35 -11.43
N LEU A 509 30.38 -13.40 -10.72
CA LEU A 509 31.79 -13.72 -10.50
C LEU A 509 32.51 -14.16 -11.79
N GLN A 510 31.76 -14.68 -12.76
CA GLN A 510 32.30 -15.11 -14.08
C GLN A 510 32.42 -13.97 -15.10
N LYS A 511 31.68 -12.88 -14.89
CA LYS A 511 31.85 -11.66 -15.71
C LYS A 511 33.14 -10.97 -15.27
N LYS A 512 34.15 -10.93 -16.20
CA LYS A 512 35.45 -10.29 -15.98
C LYS A 512 35.36 -8.76 -16.01
#